data_8e0592d9365df41acda62cb5e658f332
#
_entry.id   8e0592d9365df41acda62cb5e658f332
#
_cell.length_a   1.000
_cell.length_b   1.000
_cell.length_c   1.000
_cell.angle_alpha   90.00
_cell.angle_beta   90.00
_cell.angle_gamma   90.00
#
_symmetry.space_group_name_H-M   'P 1'
#
loop_
_entity.id
_entity.type
_entity.pdbx_description
1 polymer ?
#
loop_
_entity_poly.entity_id
_entity_poly.type
_entity_poly.pdbx_seq_one_letter_code
_entity_poly.pdbx_strand_id
1 'polypeptide(L)'
;MAAAKTTSISPLAGFQHEEVRREPPEQHHALVQFEEAERKISDGSVERSDVARISSLLSATMLQTSPYAGPEHLLQLDTLEIQNRLMALALSSLSPARPDYATAAYQQAFDWDQVVALLATLAREQRITWKKQSFYVVEFRSKLKEDIDSDRLYLLDKQSHMEATASGGLLKYWYGIPDSERYNLATCKDIHDR
;
A
#
# COMPACT_ATOMS: atom_id res chain seq x y z
N MET A 1 -19.59 -2.58 -28.61
CA MET A 1 -18.48 -1.62 -28.41
C MET A 1 -18.88 -0.70 -27.27
N ALA A 2 -18.46 -1.00 -26.04
CA ALA A 2 -18.71 -0.16 -24.86
C ALA A 2 -17.43 0.66 -24.63
N ALA A 3 -17.56 1.98 -24.71
CA ALA A 3 -16.46 2.91 -24.47
C ALA A 3 -16.15 2.93 -22.96
N ALA A 4 -14.92 2.63 -22.61
CA ALA A 4 -14.42 2.80 -21.27
C ALA A 4 -14.47 4.29 -20.89
N LYS A 5 -15.23 4.64 -19.86
CA LYS A 5 -15.21 5.97 -19.26
C LYS A 5 -13.94 6.09 -18.42
N THR A 6 -12.94 6.73 -18.98
CA THR A 6 -11.79 7.21 -18.20
C THR A 6 -12.29 8.35 -17.31
N THR A 7 -12.53 8.10 -16.04
CA THR A 7 -12.83 9.15 -15.08
C THR A 7 -11.52 9.89 -14.80
N SER A 8 -11.35 11.05 -15.41
CA SER A 8 -10.28 11.97 -15.13
C SER A 8 -10.52 12.54 -13.72
N ILE A 9 -9.72 12.13 -12.77
CA ILE A 9 -9.68 12.75 -11.43
C ILE A 9 -8.99 14.10 -11.63
N SER A 10 -9.75 15.19 -11.43
CA SER A 10 -9.21 16.54 -11.50
C SER A 10 -8.07 16.71 -10.48
N PRO A 11 -6.95 17.33 -10.87
CA PRO A 11 -5.84 17.51 -9.96
C PRO A 11 -6.24 18.42 -8.80
N LEU A 12 -5.92 18.00 -7.57
CA LEU A 12 -6.11 18.76 -6.35
C LEU A 12 -5.46 20.14 -6.50
N ALA A 13 -6.26 21.20 -6.50
CA ALA A 13 -5.78 22.57 -6.58
C ALA A 13 -4.90 22.88 -5.36
N GLY A 14 -3.61 22.99 -5.56
CA GLY A 14 -2.61 23.24 -4.51
C GLY A 14 -1.32 22.42 -4.66
N PHE A 15 -1.33 21.39 -5.50
CA PHE A 15 -0.13 20.66 -5.86
C PHE A 15 0.52 21.29 -7.11
N GLN A 16 1.80 21.64 -7.03
CA GLN A 16 2.61 21.78 -8.23
C GLN A 16 2.94 20.36 -8.67
N HIS A 17 2.40 19.94 -9.81
CA HIS A 17 2.69 18.65 -10.40
C HIS A 17 4.18 18.56 -10.74
N GLU A 18 4.91 17.81 -9.95
CA GLU A 18 6.08 17.13 -10.43
C GLU A 18 5.63 15.77 -10.97
N GLU A 19 6.15 15.40 -12.10
CA GLU A 19 5.74 14.34 -13.00
C GLU A 19 5.38 13.02 -12.27
N VAL A 20 4.18 12.49 -12.52
CA VAL A 20 3.80 11.13 -12.11
C VAL A 20 4.69 10.15 -12.90
N ARG A 21 5.80 9.72 -12.32
CA ARG A 21 6.60 8.63 -12.89
C ARG A 21 5.83 7.32 -12.74
N ARG A 22 5.40 6.78 -13.86
CA ARG A 22 4.94 5.40 -13.99
C ARG A 22 6.16 4.56 -14.34
N GLU A 23 6.84 4.01 -13.33
CA GLU A 23 7.87 3.01 -13.59
C GLU A 23 7.22 1.64 -13.78
N PRO A 24 7.65 0.87 -14.83
CA PRO A 24 7.25 -0.51 -14.94
C PRO A 24 7.78 -1.30 -13.73
N PRO A 25 7.00 -2.19 -13.11
CA PRO A 25 7.43 -2.94 -11.94
C PRO A 25 8.66 -3.77 -12.30
N GLU A 26 9.75 -3.62 -11.55
CA GLU A 26 10.89 -4.54 -11.57
C GLU A 26 10.45 -5.88 -10.96
N GLN A 27 9.83 -6.68 -11.80
CA GLN A 27 9.17 -7.93 -11.40
C GLN A 27 10.14 -9.01 -10.89
N HIS A 28 11.44 -8.84 -11.14
CA HIS A 28 12.44 -9.85 -10.76
C HIS A 28 12.90 -9.70 -9.31
N HIS A 29 12.93 -8.48 -8.80
CA HIS A 29 13.43 -8.20 -7.45
C HIS A 29 12.47 -8.71 -6.36
N ALA A 30 11.17 -8.55 -6.55
CA ALA A 30 10.16 -8.99 -5.58
C ALA A 30 10.09 -10.53 -5.42
N LEU A 31 10.32 -11.31 -6.49
CA LEU A 31 10.33 -12.77 -6.41
C LEU A 31 11.57 -13.30 -5.68
N VAL A 32 12.74 -12.71 -5.92
CA VAL A 32 13.98 -13.09 -5.21
C VAL A 32 13.86 -12.78 -3.72
N GLN A 33 13.28 -11.64 -3.36
CA GLN A 33 13.04 -11.27 -1.95
C GLN A 33 12.04 -12.21 -1.26
N PHE A 34 11.01 -12.67 -1.99
CA PHE A 34 10.03 -13.62 -1.45
C PHE A 34 10.68 -14.98 -1.14
N GLU A 35 11.48 -15.54 -2.06
CA GLU A 35 12.19 -16.79 -1.85
C GLU A 35 13.27 -16.72 -0.75
N GLU A 36 13.94 -15.57 -0.60
CA GLU A 36 14.88 -15.32 0.50
C GLU A 36 14.16 -15.18 1.84
N ALA A 37 12.99 -14.53 1.87
CA ALA A 37 12.16 -14.41 3.07
C ALA A 37 11.64 -15.78 3.52
N GLU A 38 11.19 -16.64 2.61
CA GLU A 38 10.78 -18.01 2.95
C GLU A 38 11.93 -18.81 3.58
N ARG A 39 13.18 -18.66 3.10
CA ARG A 39 14.36 -19.31 3.68
C ARG A 39 14.70 -18.79 5.07
N LYS A 40 14.60 -17.48 5.32
CA LYS A 40 14.88 -16.87 6.64
C LYS A 40 13.85 -17.27 7.69
N ILE A 41 12.58 -17.47 7.30
CA ILE A 41 11.48 -17.81 8.21
C ILE A 41 11.53 -19.30 8.63
N SER A 42 12.17 -20.17 7.85
CA SER A 42 12.28 -21.61 8.20
C SER A 42 13.19 -21.88 9.40
N ASP A 43 13.99 -20.92 9.87
CA ASP A 43 14.96 -21.05 10.95
C ASP A 43 14.60 -20.26 12.23
N GLY A 44 13.46 -19.59 12.31
CA GLY A 44 13.08 -18.73 13.42
C GLY A 44 11.94 -19.27 14.29
N SER A 45 12.14 -19.35 15.59
CA SER A 45 11.09 -19.55 16.59
C SER A 45 10.11 -18.38 16.55
N VAL A 46 8.94 -18.59 15.94
CA VAL A 46 7.83 -17.63 15.97
C VAL A 46 7.35 -17.50 17.43
N GLU A 47 7.46 -16.32 18.01
CA GLU A 47 6.96 -16.06 19.35
C GLU A 47 5.42 -16.21 19.41
N ARG A 48 4.87 -16.57 20.58
CA ARG A 48 3.39 -16.75 20.75
C ARG A 48 2.57 -15.50 20.37
N SER A 49 3.15 -14.32 20.57
CA SER A 49 2.58 -13.03 20.15
C SER A 49 2.37 -12.93 18.63
N ASP A 50 3.33 -13.46 17.87
CA ASP A 50 3.27 -13.43 16.41
C ASP A 50 2.21 -14.40 15.87
N VAL A 51 2.08 -15.58 16.48
CA VAL A 51 1.02 -16.54 16.12
C VAL A 51 -0.37 -15.92 16.31
N ALA A 52 -0.60 -15.28 17.47
CA ALA A 52 -1.88 -14.62 17.76
C ALA A 52 -2.16 -13.49 16.76
N ARG A 53 -1.14 -12.69 16.41
CA ARG A 53 -1.26 -11.61 15.42
C ARG A 53 -1.61 -12.16 14.03
N ILE A 54 -0.91 -13.20 13.58
CA ILE A 54 -1.17 -13.84 12.28
C ILE A 54 -2.59 -14.42 12.24
N SER A 55 -3.01 -15.12 13.27
CA SER A 55 -4.38 -15.67 13.37
C SER A 55 -5.43 -14.56 13.31
N SER A 56 -5.21 -13.46 14.02
CA SER A 56 -6.11 -12.29 13.98
C SER A 56 -6.19 -11.67 12.59
N LEU A 57 -5.06 -11.49 11.90
CA LEU A 57 -5.04 -10.98 10.53
C LEU A 57 -5.80 -11.89 9.56
N LEU A 58 -5.57 -13.20 9.63
CA LEU A 58 -6.21 -14.17 8.74
C LEU A 58 -7.72 -14.30 8.98
N SER A 59 -8.20 -14.04 10.19
CA SER A 59 -9.63 -14.07 10.52
C SER A 59 -10.37 -12.77 10.23
N ALA A 60 -9.63 -11.68 9.87
CA ALA A 60 -10.25 -10.41 9.56
C ALA A 60 -11.09 -10.48 8.28
N THR A 61 -12.28 -9.89 8.30
CA THR A 61 -13.15 -9.71 7.14
C THR A 61 -13.06 -8.30 6.55
N MET A 62 -12.62 -7.35 7.39
CA MET A 62 -12.46 -5.94 7.04
C MET A 62 -11.06 -5.48 7.44
N LEU A 63 -10.46 -4.61 6.65
CA LEU A 63 -9.12 -4.07 6.90
C LEU A 63 -9.11 -2.55 6.70
N GLN A 64 -8.56 -1.83 7.69
CA GLN A 64 -8.26 -0.41 7.53
C GLN A 64 -6.99 -0.27 6.70
N THR A 65 -7.15 0.16 5.46
CA THR A 65 -6.05 0.26 4.47
C THR A 65 -5.46 1.66 4.37
N SER A 66 -5.98 2.62 5.14
CA SER A 66 -5.57 4.03 5.12
C SER A 66 -5.56 4.62 6.52
N PRO A 67 -5.01 5.84 6.70
CA PRO A 67 -5.08 6.58 7.95
C PRO A 67 -6.49 7.07 8.32
N TYR A 68 -7.45 7.05 7.38
CA TYR A 68 -8.81 7.55 7.61
C TYR A 68 -9.66 6.54 8.36
N ALA A 69 -10.40 7.03 9.36
CA ALA A 69 -11.38 6.25 10.10
C ALA A 69 -12.76 6.34 9.43
N GLY A 70 -13.54 5.26 9.52
CA GLY A 70 -14.92 5.19 9.02
C GLY A 70 -15.14 3.95 8.15
N PRO A 71 -16.37 3.44 8.07
CA PRO A 71 -16.69 2.25 7.29
C PRO A 71 -16.43 2.42 5.79
N GLU A 72 -16.50 3.66 5.28
CA GLU A 72 -16.24 4.02 3.88
C GLU A 72 -14.76 3.91 3.48
N HIS A 73 -13.87 3.73 4.47
CA HIS A 73 -12.43 3.57 4.28
C HIS A 73 -11.94 2.14 4.54
N LEU A 74 -12.86 1.21 4.80
CA LEU A 74 -12.52 -0.18 5.07
C LEU A 74 -12.55 -1.01 3.78
N LEU A 75 -11.52 -1.84 3.60
CA LEU A 75 -11.44 -2.83 2.54
C LEU A 75 -12.13 -4.11 2.99
N GLN A 76 -13.10 -4.59 2.19
CA GLN A 76 -13.76 -5.87 2.41
C GLN A 76 -12.86 -7.00 1.89
N LEU A 77 -12.23 -7.72 2.81
CA LEU A 77 -11.26 -8.77 2.46
C LEU A 77 -11.90 -10.00 1.82
N ASP A 78 -13.17 -10.27 2.09
CA ASP A 78 -13.89 -11.44 1.57
C ASP A 78 -14.22 -11.32 0.08
N THR A 79 -14.16 -10.11 -0.48
CA THR A 79 -14.39 -9.86 -1.90
C THR A 79 -13.16 -10.04 -2.76
N LEU A 80 -11.99 -10.23 -2.13
CA LEU A 80 -10.70 -10.31 -2.81
C LEU A 80 -10.31 -11.76 -3.13
N GLU A 81 -9.68 -11.96 -4.27
CA GLU A 81 -8.89 -13.16 -4.54
C GLU A 81 -7.85 -13.37 -3.45
N ILE A 82 -7.55 -14.63 -3.12
CA ILE A 82 -6.72 -14.98 -1.97
C ILE A 82 -5.34 -14.28 -1.98
N GLN A 83 -4.68 -14.17 -3.12
CA GLN A 83 -3.37 -13.51 -3.19
C GLN A 83 -3.50 -11.99 -2.93
N ASN A 84 -4.54 -11.34 -3.45
CA ASN A 84 -4.82 -9.93 -3.20
C ASN A 84 -5.15 -9.67 -1.73
N ARG A 85 -5.94 -10.56 -1.10
CA ARG A 85 -6.23 -10.53 0.32
C ARG A 85 -4.96 -10.61 1.17
N LEU A 86 -4.08 -11.60 0.88
CA LEU A 86 -2.83 -11.77 1.62
C LEU A 86 -1.89 -10.57 1.43
N MET A 87 -1.83 -10.00 0.21
CA MET A 87 -1.06 -8.79 -0.04
C MET A 87 -1.61 -7.59 0.75
N ALA A 88 -2.92 -7.37 0.78
CA ALA A 88 -3.54 -6.30 1.58
C ALA A 88 -3.21 -6.44 3.07
N LEU A 89 -3.28 -7.66 3.61
CA LEU A 89 -2.88 -7.94 5.00
C LEU A 89 -1.40 -7.67 5.23
N ALA A 90 -0.52 -8.08 4.33
CA ALA A 90 0.92 -7.84 4.44
C ALA A 90 1.27 -6.35 4.38
N LEU A 91 0.59 -5.58 3.51
CA LEU A 91 0.74 -4.13 3.40
C LEU A 91 0.29 -3.37 4.67
N SER A 92 -0.38 -4.01 5.63
CA SER A 92 -0.63 -3.41 6.94
C SER A 92 0.66 -3.13 7.73
N SER A 93 1.75 -3.82 7.41
CA SER A 93 3.09 -3.60 8.00
C SER A 93 3.92 -2.54 7.27
N LEU A 94 3.42 -1.96 6.17
CA LEU A 94 4.16 -0.97 5.40
C LEU A 94 4.51 0.23 6.28
N SER A 95 5.80 0.49 6.44
CA SER A 95 6.34 1.60 7.23
C SER A 95 7.57 2.21 6.56
N PRO A 96 7.90 3.49 6.80
CA PRO A 96 9.13 4.07 6.29
C PRO A 96 10.36 3.33 6.83
N ALA A 97 11.31 3.03 5.94
CA ALA A 97 12.60 2.43 6.29
C ALA A 97 13.63 3.48 6.70
N ARG A 98 13.38 4.75 6.39
CA ARG A 98 14.33 5.84 6.56
C ARG A 98 13.63 7.19 6.79
N PRO A 99 14.26 8.15 7.50
CA PRO A 99 13.62 9.43 7.81
C PRO A 99 13.42 10.35 6.58
N ASP A 100 14.26 10.21 5.55
CA ASP A 100 14.18 10.98 4.30
C ASP A 100 13.35 10.26 3.20
N TYR A 101 12.40 9.42 3.60
CA TYR A 101 11.54 8.65 2.69
C TYR A 101 10.82 9.51 1.63
N ALA A 102 10.53 10.79 1.96
CA ALA A 102 9.84 11.69 1.06
C ALA A 102 10.63 12.03 -0.21
N THR A 103 11.97 11.91 -0.16
CA THR A 103 12.89 12.24 -1.26
C THR A 103 13.72 11.05 -1.74
N ALA A 104 13.78 9.97 -0.96
CA ALA A 104 14.51 8.75 -1.32
C ALA A 104 13.85 8.02 -2.50
N ALA A 105 14.61 7.16 -3.20
CA ALA A 105 14.03 6.25 -4.19
C ALA A 105 12.93 5.39 -3.54
N TYR A 106 11.82 5.15 -4.26
CA TYR A 106 10.63 4.49 -3.71
C TYR A 106 10.93 3.12 -3.09
N GLN A 107 11.79 2.33 -3.74
CA GLN A 107 12.20 1.01 -3.27
C GLN A 107 12.98 1.07 -1.94
N GLN A 108 13.58 2.21 -1.62
CA GLN A 108 14.35 2.45 -0.40
C GLN A 108 13.56 3.22 0.66
N ALA A 109 12.40 3.80 0.29
CA ALA A 109 11.59 4.62 1.17
C ALA A 109 10.87 3.80 2.25
N PHE A 110 10.57 2.53 1.97
CA PHE A 110 9.78 1.66 2.83
C PHE A 110 10.51 0.36 3.19
N ASP A 111 10.16 -0.22 4.33
CA ASP A 111 10.61 -1.55 4.77
C ASP A 111 9.84 -2.65 4.02
N TRP A 112 10.28 -2.93 2.81
CA TRP A 112 9.73 -3.99 1.97
C TRP A 112 10.04 -5.38 2.50
N ASP A 113 11.16 -5.56 3.17
CA ASP A 113 11.55 -6.85 3.76
C ASP A 113 10.51 -7.28 4.80
N GLN A 114 10.02 -6.35 5.61
CA GLN A 114 8.96 -6.63 6.58
C GLN A 114 7.64 -7.01 5.89
N VAL A 115 7.26 -6.31 4.82
CA VAL A 115 6.04 -6.62 4.06
C VAL A 115 6.13 -8.01 3.43
N VAL A 116 7.26 -8.32 2.79
CA VAL A 116 7.49 -9.62 2.12
C VAL A 116 7.56 -10.76 3.14
N ALA A 117 8.22 -10.56 4.27
CA ALA A 117 8.28 -11.57 5.34
C ALA A 117 6.88 -11.89 5.91
N LEU A 118 6.06 -10.85 6.13
CA LEU A 118 4.68 -11.06 6.58
C LEU A 118 3.86 -11.77 5.51
N LEU A 119 3.97 -11.39 4.24
CA LEU A 119 3.29 -12.05 3.13
C LEU A 119 3.64 -13.53 3.04
N ALA A 120 4.92 -13.88 3.11
CA ALA A 120 5.39 -15.26 3.09
C ALA A 120 4.82 -16.07 4.27
N THR A 121 4.77 -15.47 5.46
CA THR A 121 4.18 -16.11 6.64
C THR A 121 2.68 -16.36 6.44
N LEU A 122 1.92 -15.36 5.97
CA LEU A 122 0.49 -15.49 5.72
C LEU A 122 0.18 -16.55 4.64
N ALA A 123 0.97 -16.58 3.55
CA ALA A 123 0.82 -17.57 2.48
C ALA A 123 1.08 -19.00 2.99
N ARG A 124 2.11 -19.18 3.82
CA ARG A 124 2.43 -20.48 4.43
C ARG A 124 1.31 -20.97 5.36
N GLU A 125 0.80 -20.11 6.25
CA GLU A 125 -0.29 -20.44 7.17
C GLU A 125 -1.57 -20.82 6.42
N GLN A 126 -1.84 -20.18 5.28
CA GLN A 126 -2.97 -20.50 4.41
C GLN A 126 -2.67 -21.66 3.43
N ARG A 127 -1.46 -22.21 3.44
CA ARG A 127 -1.01 -23.26 2.51
C ARG A 127 -1.18 -22.87 1.04
N ILE A 128 -0.94 -21.58 0.73
CA ILE A 128 -1.02 -21.02 -0.61
C ILE A 128 0.36 -20.98 -1.22
N THR A 129 0.50 -21.60 -2.41
CA THR A 129 1.68 -21.37 -3.26
C THR A 129 1.51 -20.02 -3.95
N TRP A 130 2.41 -19.09 -3.65
CA TRP A 130 2.36 -17.76 -4.27
C TRP A 130 2.67 -17.85 -5.77
N LYS A 131 1.78 -17.32 -6.58
CA LYS A 131 2.00 -17.19 -8.03
C LYS A 131 2.45 -15.77 -8.33
N LYS A 132 3.30 -15.63 -9.35
CA LYS A 132 3.74 -14.31 -9.82
C LYS A 132 2.53 -13.43 -10.13
N GLN A 133 2.47 -12.27 -9.50
CA GLN A 133 1.39 -11.29 -9.66
C GLN A 133 1.98 -9.88 -9.68
N SER A 134 1.37 -9.01 -10.48
CA SER A 134 1.73 -7.59 -10.53
C SER A 134 0.70 -6.76 -9.76
N PHE A 135 1.18 -5.69 -9.13
CA PHE A 135 0.34 -4.70 -8.46
C PHE A 135 0.64 -3.32 -9.02
N TYR A 136 -0.37 -2.51 -9.13
CA TYR A 136 -0.19 -1.11 -9.48
C TYR A 136 0.31 -0.34 -8.26
N VAL A 137 1.31 0.51 -8.46
CA VAL A 137 1.81 1.44 -7.44
C VAL A 137 1.70 2.85 -8.00
N VAL A 138 1.04 3.72 -7.27
CA VAL A 138 1.02 5.16 -7.56
C VAL A 138 1.79 5.87 -6.46
N GLU A 139 2.73 6.68 -6.87
CA GLU A 139 3.60 7.47 -6.01
C GLU A 139 3.27 8.96 -6.19
N PHE A 140 2.89 9.62 -5.11
CA PHE A 140 2.59 11.05 -5.08
C PHE A 140 3.67 11.77 -4.28
N ARG A 141 4.56 12.45 -4.98
CA ARG A 141 5.56 13.32 -4.33
C ARG A 141 5.15 14.76 -4.47
N SER A 142 5.24 15.49 -3.38
CA SER A 142 4.86 16.90 -3.35
C SER A 142 5.79 17.71 -2.45
N LYS A 143 5.95 18.97 -2.78
CA LYS A 143 6.47 19.98 -1.86
C LYS A 143 5.30 20.89 -1.47
N LEU A 144 4.90 20.86 -0.21
CA LEU A 144 3.79 21.66 0.27
C LEU A 144 4.15 23.14 0.28
N LYS A 145 3.19 24.00 -0.04
CA LYS A 145 3.34 25.45 0.07
C LYS A 145 3.41 25.86 1.55
N GLU A 146 4.02 27.02 1.82
CA GLU A 146 4.13 27.57 3.20
C GLU A 146 2.79 27.93 3.78
N ASP A 147 1.87 28.41 2.94
CA ASP A 147 0.51 28.86 3.27
C ASP A 147 -0.55 27.80 2.99
N ILE A 148 -0.17 26.49 3.00
CA ILE A 148 -1.11 25.42 2.72
C ILE A 148 -2.24 25.38 3.77
N ASP A 149 -3.49 25.33 3.29
CA ASP A 149 -4.64 25.00 4.11
C ASP A 149 -4.66 23.48 4.37
N SER A 150 -4.08 23.08 5.48
CA SER A 150 -3.92 21.67 5.85
C SER A 150 -5.27 20.97 6.08
N ASP A 151 -6.26 21.66 6.62
CA ASP A 151 -7.59 21.10 6.87
C ASP A 151 -8.31 20.82 5.56
N ARG A 152 -8.23 21.75 4.63
CA ARG A 152 -8.79 21.59 3.29
C ARG A 152 -8.09 20.47 2.52
N LEU A 153 -6.75 20.39 2.61
CA LEU A 153 -5.98 19.33 1.99
C LEU A 153 -6.42 17.96 2.53
N TYR A 154 -6.52 17.83 3.86
CA TYR A 154 -6.97 16.60 4.52
C TYR A 154 -8.37 16.18 4.05
N LEU A 155 -9.33 17.13 3.97
CA LEU A 155 -10.70 16.82 3.55
C LEU A 155 -10.77 16.35 2.09
N LEU A 156 -10.00 17.00 1.19
CA LEU A 156 -9.95 16.62 -0.22
C LEU A 156 -9.29 15.26 -0.42
N ASP A 157 -8.20 14.98 0.30
CA ASP A 157 -7.51 13.71 0.24
C ASP A 157 -8.39 12.58 0.79
N LYS A 158 -9.08 12.82 1.91
CA LYS A 158 -10.06 11.89 2.49
C LYS A 158 -11.18 11.56 1.51
N GLN A 159 -11.73 12.56 0.81
CA GLN A 159 -12.77 12.34 -0.18
C GLN A 159 -12.25 11.52 -1.38
N SER A 160 -11.07 11.86 -1.90
CA SER A 160 -10.43 11.09 -2.99
C SER A 160 -10.18 9.63 -2.59
N HIS A 161 -9.80 9.38 -1.34
CA HIS A 161 -9.65 8.03 -0.83
C HIS A 161 -10.99 7.27 -0.78
N MET A 162 -12.08 7.91 -0.38
CA MET A 162 -13.42 7.29 -0.42
C MET A 162 -13.80 6.86 -1.84
N GLU A 163 -13.56 7.72 -2.83
CA GLU A 163 -13.82 7.44 -4.23
C GLU A 163 -12.95 6.28 -4.74
N ALA A 164 -11.66 6.26 -4.38
CA ALA A 164 -10.74 5.17 -4.72
C ALA A 164 -11.16 3.84 -4.07
N THR A 165 -11.59 3.86 -2.80
CA THR A 165 -12.10 2.67 -2.12
C THR A 165 -13.39 2.16 -2.77
N ALA A 166 -14.32 3.04 -3.11
CA ALA A 166 -15.59 2.69 -3.74
C ALA A 166 -15.40 2.14 -5.16
N SER A 167 -14.37 2.59 -5.90
CA SER A 167 -14.03 2.04 -7.22
C SER A 167 -13.52 0.61 -7.15
N GLY A 168 -13.06 0.15 -5.99
CA GLY A 168 -12.48 -1.15 -5.73
C GLY A 168 -11.05 -1.29 -6.25
N GLY A 169 -10.35 -2.30 -5.75
CA GLY A 169 -8.96 -2.59 -6.15
C GLY A 169 -7.90 -1.97 -5.24
N LEU A 170 -8.21 -0.93 -4.47
CA LEU A 170 -7.27 -0.28 -3.55
C LEU A 170 -6.93 -1.20 -2.37
N LEU A 171 -5.70 -1.70 -2.31
CA LEU A 171 -5.22 -2.57 -1.24
C LEU A 171 -4.58 -1.80 -0.09
N LYS A 172 -3.98 -0.64 -0.37
CA LYS A 172 -3.32 0.22 0.62
C LYS A 172 -3.24 1.65 0.12
N TYR A 173 -3.55 2.57 1.01
CA TYR A 173 -3.18 3.97 0.91
C TYR A 173 -2.34 4.36 2.13
N TRP A 174 -1.25 5.05 1.90
CA TRP A 174 -0.36 5.54 2.93
C TRP A 174 0.11 6.94 2.58
N TYR A 175 0.19 7.82 3.56
CA TYR A 175 0.87 9.11 3.43
C TYR A 175 1.74 9.39 4.66
N GLY A 176 2.84 10.11 4.41
CA GLY A 176 3.79 10.51 5.43
C GLY A 176 3.51 11.91 6.00
N ILE A 177 4.33 12.27 6.98
CA ILE A 177 4.41 13.63 7.51
C ILE A 177 5.41 14.40 6.67
N PRO A 178 5.11 15.64 6.24
CA PRO A 178 6.07 16.47 5.52
C PRO A 178 7.34 16.70 6.33
N ASP A 179 8.49 16.64 5.67
CA ASP A 179 9.77 16.94 6.29
C ASP A 179 9.96 18.46 6.54
N SER A 180 11.13 18.85 7.09
CA SER A 180 11.46 20.25 7.39
C SER A 180 11.48 21.16 6.14
N GLU A 181 11.70 20.58 4.95
CA GLU A 181 11.65 21.26 3.66
C GLU A 181 10.27 21.18 3.00
N ARG A 182 9.29 20.61 3.70
CA ARG A 182 7.90 20.40 3.27
C ARG A 182 7.73 19.37 2.14
N TYR A 183 8.71 18.49 1.91
CA TYR A 183 8.52 17.35 1.02
C TYR A 183 7.66 16.29 1.68
N ASN A 184 6.74 15.73 0.90
CA ASN A 184 5.85 14.67 1.34
C ASN A 184 5.74 13.59 0.29
N LEU A 185 5.47 12.37 0.76
CA LEU A 185 5.19 11.19 -0.05
C LEU A 185 3.86 10.59 0.39
N ALA A 186 2.98 10.35 -0.57
CA ALA A 186 1.84 9.46 -0.41
C ALA A 186 1.90 8.36 -1.48
N THR A 187 1.29 7.21 -1.22
CA THR A 187 1.29 6.08 -2.16
C THR A 187 0.02 5.26 -2.07
N CYS A 188 -0.46 4.80 -3.23
CA CYS A 188 -1.51 3.80 -3.35
C CYS A 188 -0.93 2.49 -3.90
N LYS A 189 -1.54 1.39 -3.50
CA LYS A 189 -1.33 0.08 -4.11
C LYS A 189 -2.66 -0.52 -4.50
N ASP A 190 -2.77 -0.89 -5.78
CA ASP A 190 -3.99 -1.39 -6.38
C ASP A 190 -3.76 -2.74 -7.07
N ILE A 191 -4.86 -3.48 -7.28
CA ILE A 191 -4.88 -4.70 -8.08
C ILE A 191 -4.69 -4.33 -9.55
N HIS A 192 -3.82 -5.06 -10.26
CA HIS A 192 -3.48 -4.77 -11.66
C HIS A 192 -4.57 -5.20 -12.66
N ASP A 193 -5.50 -6.08 -12.28
CA ASP A 193 -6.51 -6.63 -13.20
C ASP A 193 -7.83 -5.87 -13.14
N ARG A 194 -7.96 -4.90 -14.06
CA ARG A 194 -9.25 -4.49 -14.64
C ARG A 194 -9.11 -4.04 -16.06
#